data_6de6a0bdc7deca4c611ff3f71e42d9ae
#
_entry.id   6de6a0bdc7deca4c611ff3f71e42d9ae
#
_cell.length_a   1.000
_cell.length_b   1.000
_cell.length_c   1.000
_cell.angle_alpha   90.00
_cell.angle_beta   90.00
_cell.angle_gamma   90.00
#
_symmetry.space_group_name_H-M   'P 1'
#
loop_
_entity.id
_entity.type
_entity.pdbx_description
1 polymer ?
#
loop_
_entity_poly.entity_id
_entity_poly.type
_entity_poly.pdbx_seq_one_letter_code
_entity_poly.pdbx_strand_id
1 'polypeptide(L)'
;MFEEIEDLARTYGCTFTLYVDDMTFSSQDNFSWKKLAYEVDGVLHKYGHRAKGSKTKYRLPGDFKIVTGVCLAPDGALVAPNKLRSKIVGNTRSLKASGDLSLLSRIQGQIQAADYVEGRRTFPGIRSELERIAEAAL
;
A
#
# COMPACT_ATOMS: atom_id res chain seq x y z
N MET A 1 3.54 23.19 11.86
CA MET A 1 3.99 22.51 10.63
C MET A 1 2.83 21.75 9.97
N PHE A 2 2.26 20.72 10.56
CA PHE A 2 1.21 19.94 9.90
C PHE A 2 -0.09 20.72 9.71
N GLU A 3 -0.48 21.59 10.62
CA GLU A 3 -1.61 22.51 10.45
C GLU A 3 -1.42 23.43 9.23
N GLU A 4 -0.22 24.00 9.05
CA GLU A 4 0.09 24.82 7.86
C GLU A 4 0.00 24.00 6.56
N ILE A 5 0.41 22.72 6.58
CA ILE A 5 0.32 21.83 5.42
C ILE A 5 -1.14 21.46 5.15
N GLU A 6 -1.94 21.23 6.19
CA GLU A 6 -3.37 20.96 6.06
C GLU A 6 -4.14 22.16 5.48
N ASP A 7 -3.85 23.36 5.99
CA ASP A 7 -4.45 24.60 5.45
C ASP A 7 -4.05 24.81 4.00
N LEU A 8 -2.77 24.56 3.66
CA LEU A 8 -2.30 24.60 2.29
C LEU A 8 -3.03 23.60 1.40
N ALA A 9 -3.19 22.34 1.85
CA ALA A 9 -3.94 21.33 1.11
C ALA A 9 -5.38 21.77 0.82
N ARG A 10 -6.05 22.38 1.79
CA ARG A 10 -7.42 22.93 1.61
C ARG A 10 -7.47 23.98 0.52
N THR A 11 -6.47 24.85 0.38
CA THR A 11 -6.43 25.87 -0.69
C THR A 11 -6.36 25.25 -2.09
N TYR A 12 -5.88 24.01 -2.20
CA TYR A 12 -5.86 23.22 -3.43
C TYR A 12 -7.07 22.29 -3.59
N GLY A 13 -8.05 22.34 -2.68
CA GLY A 13 -9.18 21.43 -2.67
C GLY A 13 -8.79 19.97 -2.36
N CYS A 14 -7.68 19.77 -1.64
CA CYS A 14 -7.18 18.46 -1.29
C CYS A 14 -7.49 18.09 0.16
N THR A 15 -7.75 16.81 0.38
CA THR A 15 -7.69 16.19 1.70
C THR A 15 -6.25 15.77 1.99
N PHE A 16 -5.73 16.19 3.13
CA PHE A 16 -4.42 15.82 3.63
C PHE A 16 -4.54 14.68 4.64
N THR A 17 -3.72 13.67 4.49
CA THR A 17 -3.56 12.61 5.49
C THR A 17 -2.08 12.35 5.76
N LEU A 18 -1.77 12.02 7.00
CA LEU A 18 -0.42 11.74 7.47
C LEU A 18 -0.37 10.37 8.13
N TYR A 19 0.56 9.53 7.69
CA TYR A 19 0.87 8.26 8.35
C TYR A 19 2.36 8.21 8.63
N VAL A 20 2.73 8.41 9.89
CA VAL A 20 4.11 8.57 10.38
C VAL A 20 4.82 9.71 9.63
N ASP A 21 5.59 9.42 8.59
CA ASP A 21 6.30 10.36 7.71
C ASP A 21 5.76 10.40 6.27
N ASP A 22 4.76 9.58 5.97
CA ASP A 22 4.13 9.54 4.65
C ASP A 22 2.94 10.52 4.58
N MET A 23 3.10 11.57 3.76
CA MET A 23 2.06 12.56 3.50
C MET A 23 1.32 12.20 2.21
N THR A 24 -0.02 12.18 2.28
CA THR A 24 -0.88 11.94 1.12
C THR A 24 -1.84 13.11 0.93
N PHE A 25 -1.93 13.59 -0.31
CA PHE A 25 -2.87 14.62 -0.75
C PHE A 25 -3.80 14.01 -1.78
N SER A 26 -5.11 14.06 -1.54
CA SER A 26 -6.12 13.49 -2.43
C SER A 26 -7.22 14.49 -2.73
N SER A 27 -7.74 14.47 -3.97
CA SER A 27 -8.86 15.29 -4.39
C SER A 27 -9.70 14.54 -5.43
N GLN A 28 -10.99 14.85 -5.49
CA GLN A 28 -11.89 14.42 -6.57
C GLN A 28 -11.66 15.25 -7.84
N ASP A 29 -11.18 16.48 -7.67
CA ASP A 29 -10.92 17.42 -8.76
C ASP A 29 -9.45 17.48 -9.12
N ASN A 30 -9.16 17.97 -10.34
CA ASN A 30 -7.80 18.21 -10.77
C ASN A 30 -7.18 19.37 -9.96
N PHE A 31 -5.95 19.21 -9.55
CA PHE A 31 -5.19 20.23 -8.85
C PHE A 31 -3.74 20.31 -9.35
N SER A 32 -3.09 21.44 -9.14
CA SER A 32 -1.69 21.64 -9.52
C SER A 32 -0.75 20.97 -8.52
N TRP A 33 -0.53 19.66 -8.69
CA TRP A 33 0.29 18.87 -7.79
C TRP A 33 1.75 19.35 -7.67
N LYS A 34 2.33 19.88 -8.76
CA LYS A 34 3.69 20.40 -8.74
C LYS A 34 3.81 21.65 -7.87
N LYS A 35 2.81 22.54 -7.96
CA LYS A 35 2.77 23.76 -7.16
C LYS A 35 2.52 23.41 -5.70
N LEU A 36 1.59 22.53 -5.41
CA LEU A 36 1.35 22.02 -4.06
C LEU A 36 2.61 21.39 -3.47
N ALA A 37 3.29 20.50 -4.20
CA ALA A 37 4.53 19.87 -3.73
C ALA A 37 5.62 20.88 -3.43
N TYR A 38 5.78 21.90 -4.26
CA TYR A 38 6.74 23.00 -4.03
C TYR A 38 6.42 23.79 -2.75
N GLU A 39 5.16 24.17 -2.56
CA GLU A 39 4.74 24.94 -1.38
C GLU A 39 4.84 24.10 -0.09
N VAL A 40 4.48 22.80 -0.15
CA VAL A 40 4.67 21.86 0.97
C VAL A 40 6.15 21.73 1.33
N ASP A 41 7.05 21.60 0.33
CA ASP A 41 8.50 21.54 0.60
C ASP A 41 9.00 22.85 1.24
N GLY A 42 8.44 23.99 0.86
CA GLY A 42 8.72 25.29 1.51
C GLY A 42 8.33 25.30 2.99
N VAL A 43 7.15 24.77 3.33
CA VAL A 43 6.73 24.63 4.74
C VAL A 43 7.66 23.68 5.48
N LEU A 44 7.96 22.52 4.91
CA LEU A 44 8.87 21.54 5.52
C LEU A 44 10.24 22.14 5.78
N HIS A 45 10.78 22.90 4.82
CA HIS A 45 12.09 23.56 4.94
C HIS A 45 12.14 24.57 6.09
N LYS A 46 11.07 25.32 6.29
CA LYS A 46 10.92 26.26 7.43
C LYS A 46 11.10 25.54 8.78
N TYR A 47 10.74 24.29 8.88
CA TYR A 47 10.86 23.46 10.08
C TYR A 47 12.08 22.49 10.07
N GLY A 48 13.02 22.68 9.15
CA GLY A 48 14.25 21.89 9.09
C GLY A 48 14.08 20.53 8.42
N HIS A 49 12.99 20.31 7.71
CA HIS A 49 12.71 19.07 6.98
C HIS A 49 12.78 19.27 5.47
N ARG A 50 12.86 18.18 4.72
CA ARG A 50 12.78 18.19 3.24
C ARG A 50 12.00 16.99 2.73
N ALA A 51 11.15 17.23 1.73
CA ALA A 51 10.55 16.16 0.98
C ALA A 51 11.60 15.47 0.09
N LYS A 52 11.57 14.14 0.04
CA LYS A 52 12.43 13.37 -0.86
C LYS A 52 11.78 13.29 -2.22
N GLY A 53 12.15 14.17 -3.15
CA GLY A 53 11.55 14.28 -4.48
C GLY A 53 11.47 12.97 -5.25
N SER A 54 12.48 12.09 -5.12
CA SER A 54 12.48 10.76 -5.74
C SER A 54 11.38 9.82 -5.21
N LYS A 55 10.81 10.11 -4.04
CA LYS A 55 9.69 9.36 -3.44
C LYS A 55 8.33 10.02 -3.68
N THR A 56 8.30 11.29 -4.09
CA THR A 56 7.06 11.99 -4.41
C THR A 56 6.44 11.40 -5.69
N LYS A 57 5.19 10.98 -5.59
CA LYS A 57 4.46 10.35 -6.70
C LYS A 57 3.12 11.03 -6.91
N TYR A 58 2.79 11.26 -8.16
CA TYR A 58 1.46 11.71 -8.57
C TYR A 58 0.74 10.57 -9.30
N ARG A 59 -0.55 10.41 -9.02
CA ARG A 59 -1.39 9.38 -9.63
C ARG A 59 -2.66 10.01 -10.19
N LEU A 60 -3.00 9.62 -11.42
CA LEU A 60 -4.24 10.03 -12.07
C LEU A 60 -5.46 9.25 -11.54
N PRO A 61 -6.68 9.73 -11.77
CA PRO A 61 -7.91 9.04 -11.31
C PRO A 61 -8.01 7.58 -11.78
N GLY A 62 -7.58 7.28 -13.01
CA GLY A 62 -7.60 5.93 -13.57
C GLY A 62 -6.47 4.99 -13.11
N ASP A 63 -5.52 5.48 -12.33
CA ASP A 63 -4.39 4.69 -11.88
C ASP A 63 -4.71 3.89 -10.60
N PHE A 64 -4.07 2.73 -10.47
CA PHE A 64 -3.94 2.05 -9.18
C PHE A 64 -2.99 2.86 -8.28
N LYS A 65 -3.43 3.14 -7.06
CA LYS A 65 -2.69 3.99 -6.10
C LYS A 65 -2.26 3.15 -4.90
N ILE A 66 -0.97 3.11 -4.62
CA ILE A 66 -0.47 2.48 -3.41
C ILE A 66 -0.29 3.55 -2.34
N VAL A 67 -1.04 3.42 -1.25
CA VAL A 67 -1.00 4.31 -0.08
C VAL A 67 -0.79 3.45 1.16
N THR A 68 0.27 3.71 1.90
CA THR A 68 0.63 2.98 3.14
C THR A 68 0.54 1.44 3.04
N GLY A 69 0.99 0.90 1.89
CA GLY A 69 1.01 -0.55 1.67
C GLY A 69 -0.31 -1.18 1.20
N VAL A 70 -1.34 -0.37 0.96
CA VAL A 70 -2.62 -0.79 0.40
C VAL A 70 -2.77 -0.25 -1.02
N CYS A 71 -3.29 -1.04 -1.94
CA CYS A 71 -3.57 -0.60 -3.30
C CYS A 71 -5.05 -0.20 -3.41
N LEU A 72 -5.28 1.07 -3.79
CA LEU A 72 -6.59 1.60 -4.13
C LEU A 72 -6.80 1.47 -5.64
N ALA A 73 -7.79 0.68 -6.04
CA ALA A 73 -8.19 0.51 -7.42
C ALA A 73 -9.00 1.73 -7.95
N PRO A 74 -9.08 1.94 -9.28
CA PRO A 74 -9.83 3.05 -9.86
C PRO A 74 -11.31 3.11 -9.46
N ASP A 75 -11.92 1.95 -9.17
CA ASP A 75 -13.32 1.81 -8.70
C ASP A 75 -13.50 2.07 -7.21
N GLY A 76 -12.42 2.40 -6.48
CA GLY A 76 -12.41 2.61 -5.04
C GLY A 76 -12.20 1.35 -4.20
N ALA A 77 -12.07 0.17 -4.81
CA ALA A 77 -11.81 -1.05 -4.08
C ALA A 77 -10.39 -1.07 -3.48
N LEU A 78 -10.27 -1.60 -2.27
CA LEU A 78 -8.98 -1.87 -1.65
C LEU A 78 -8.50 -3.26 -2.06
N VAL A 79 -7.29 -3.35 -2.60
CA VAL A 79 -6.69 -4.60 -3.07
C VAL A 79 -5.29 -4.79 -2.49
N ALA A 80 -4.93 -6.03 -2.27
CA ALA A 80 -3.58 -6.37 -1.86
C ALA A 80 -2.58 -6.01 -2.96
N PRO A 81 -1.47 -5.31 -2.64
CA PRO A 81 -0.48 -4.91 -3.63
C PRO A 81 0.12 -6.11 -4.37
N ASN A 82 0.47 -5.93 -5.64
CA ASN A 82 1.10 -6.98 -6.45
C ASN A 82 2.36 -7.55 -5.81
N LYS A 83 3.13 -6.74 -5.08
CA LYS A 83 4.30 -7.20 -4.33
C LYS A 83 3.94 -8.26 -3.28
N LEU A 84 2.83 -8.08 -2.56
CA LEU A 84 2.34 -9.07 -1.59
C LEU A 84 1.84 -10.32 -2.30
N ARG A 85 1.05 -10.17 -3.37
CA ARG A 85 0.54 -11.29 -4.19
C ARG A 85 1.69 -12.13 -4.76
N SER A 86 2.70 -11.50 -5.32
CA SER A 86 3.89 -12.17 -5.86
C SER A 86 4.67 -12.93 -4.79
N LYS A 87 4.78 -12.38 -3.57
CA LYS A 87 5.41 -13.07 -2.45
C LYS A 87 4.65 -14.32 -2.03
N ILE A 88 3.32 -14.26 -1.96
CA ILE A 88 2.47 -15.41 -1.62
C ILE A 88 2.69 -16.53 -2.64
N VAL A 89 2.58 -16.21 -3.93
CA VAL A 89 2.77 -17.20 -5.02
C VAL A 89 4.20 -17.76 -5.02
N GLY A 90 5.21 -16.90 -4.89
CA GLY A 90 6.62 -17.29 -4.88
C GLY A 90 6.96 -18.20 -3.69
N ASN A 91 6.54 -17.84 -2.49
CA ASN A 91 6.75 -18.64 -1.28
C ASN A 91 6.02 -19.99 -1.37
N THR A 92 4.82 -20.02 -1.95
CA THR A 92 4.09 -21.28 -2.19
C THR A 92 4.84 -22.19 -3.16
N ARG A 93 5.40 -21.64 -4.22
CA ARG A 93 6.25 -22.42 -5.15
C ARG A 93 7.49 -22.96 -4.45
N SER A 94 8.15 -22.14 -3.64
CA SER A 94 9.34 -22.54 -2.88
C SER A 94 9.01 -23.64 -1.88
N LEU A 95 7.90 -23.55 -1.17
CA LEU A 95 7.42 -24.59 -0.25
C LEU A 95 7.24 -25.94 -0.98
N LYS A 96 6.61 -25.94 -2.16
CA LYS A 96 6.42 -27.14 -2.97
C LYS A 96 7.72 -27.74 -3.44
N ALA A 97 8.69 -26.91 -3.85
CA ALA A 97 9.95 -27.38 -4.39
C ALA A 97 10.89 -27.91 -3.29
N SER A 98 10.93 -27.24 -2.13
CA SER A 98 11.87 -27.56 -1.05
C SER A 98 11.30 -28.45 0.05
N GLY A 99 9.98 -28.46 0.22
CA GLY A 99 9.33 -29.08 1.38
C GLY A 99 9.60 -28.38 2.71
N ASP A 100 10.11 -27.13 2.68
CA ASP A 100 10.43 -26.36 3.88
C ASP A 100 9.16 -25.87 4.57
N LEU A 101 8.70 -26.61 5.57
CA LEU A 101 7.48 -26.34 6.33
C LEU A 101 7.55 -25.01 7.12
N SER A 102 8.73 -24.42 7.31
CA SER A 102 8.86 -23.10 7.96
C SER A 102 8.18 -22.00 7.13
N LEU A 103 8.00 -22.21 5.83
CA LEU A 103 7.28 -21.29 4.95
C LEU A 103 5.76 -21.28 5.16
N LEU A 104 5.16 -22.31 5.75
CA LEU A 104 3.70 -22.39 5.97
C LEU A 104 3.18 -21.20 6.77
N SER A 105 3.74 -20.94 7.94
CA SER A 105 3.29 -19.83 8.80
C SER A 105 3.48 -18.46 8.14
N ARG A 106 4.58 -18.31 7.37
CA ARG A 106 4.85 -17.10 6.61
C ARG A 106 3.79 -16.86 5.52
N ILE A 107 3.47 -17.88 4.74
CA ILE A 107 2.47 -17.79 3.67
C ILE A 107 1.08 -17.51 4.28
N GLN A 108 0.72 -18.21 5.35
CA GLN A 108 -0.55 -17.97 6.06
C GLN A 108 -0.67 -16.52 6.54
N GLY A 109 0.38 -15.96 7.16
CA GLY A 109 0.40 -14.56 7.57
C GLY A 109 0.28 -13.58 6.40
N GLN A 110 0.92 -13.86 5.28
CA GLN A 110 0.81 -13.05 4.07
C GLN A 110 -0.60 -13.09 3.47
N ILE A 111 -1.23 -14.27 3.45
CA ILE A 111 -2.63 -14.42 2.99
C ILE A 111 -3.59 -13.68 3.94
N GLN A 112 -3.37 -13.78 5.24
CA GLN A 112 -4.17 -13.05 6.23
C GLN A 112 -4.06 -11.53 6.05
N ALA A 113 -2.87 -11.01 5.75
CA ALA A 113 -2.68 -9.61 5.42
C ALA A 113 -3.44 -9.20 4.15
N ALA A 114 -3.46 -10.04 3.12
CA ALA A 114 -4.24 -9.80 1.91
C ALA A 114 -5.75 -9.81 2.18
N ASP A 115 -6.24 -10.74 3.00
CA ASP A 115 -7.64 -10.82 3.43
C ASP A 115 -8.07 -9.54 4.18
N TYR A 116 -7.22 -9.08 5.08
CA TYR A 116 -7.48 -7.86 5.84
C TYR A 116 -7.65 -6.64 4.92
N VAL A 117 -6.76 -6.49 3.92
CA VAL A 117 -6.83 -5.41 2.95
C VAL A 117 -8.08 -5.49 2.09
N GLU A 118 -8.42 -6.68 1.57
CA GLU A 118 -9.53 -6.86 0.63
C GLU A 118 -10.88 -7.05 1.32
N GLY A 119 -10.91 -7.24 2.63
CA GLY A 119 -12.13 -7.50 3.40
C GLY A 119 -12.83 -8.81 3.01
N ARG A 120 -12.11 -9.74 2.40
CA ARG A 120 -12.62 -11.03 1.94
C ARG A 120 -11.54 -12.12 1.98
N ARG A 121 -11.97 -13.36 1.96
CA ARG A 121 -11.05 -14.51 1.89
C ARG A 121 -10.39 -14.58 0.50
N THR A 122 -9.06 -14.46 0.48
CA THR A 122 -8.24 -14.47 -0.76
C THR A 122 -7.55 -15.83 -0.97
N PHE A 123 -7.06 -16.08 -2.18
CA PHE A 123 -6.24 -17.25 -2.54
C PHE A 123 -6.84 -18.61 -2.13
N PRO A 124 -8.08 -18.94 -2.50
CA PRO A 124 -8.73 -20.19 -2.05
C PRO A 124 -7.97 -21.45 -2.50
N GLY A 125 -7.39 -21.46 -3.70
CA GLY A 125 -6.59 -22.58 -4.20
C GLY A 125 -5.31 -22.81 -3.40
N ILE A 126 -4.58 -21.73 -3.07
CA ILE A 126 -3.36 -21.83 -2.25
C ILE A 126 -3.70 -22.29 -0.84
N ARG A 127 -4.79 -21.82 -0.25
CA ARG A 127 -5.23 -22.24 1.08
C ARG A 127 -5.49 -23.75 1.16
N SER A 128 -6.26 -24.29 0.22
CA SER A 128 -6.56 -25.73 0.16
C SER A 128 -5.27 -26.54 -0.02
N GLU A 129 -4.30 -26.02 -0.71
CA GLU A 129 -3.02 -26.66 -0.90
C GLU A 129 -2.15 -26.63 0.36
N LEU A 130 -2.11 -25.51 1.08
CA LEU A 130 -1.41 -25.39 2.37
C LEU A 130 -2.02 -26.32 3.41
N GLU A 131 -3.34 -26.47 3.45
CA GLU A 131 -4.06 -27.40 4.32
C GLU A 131 -3.62 -28.84 4.03
N ARG A 132 -3.60 -29.26 2.76
CA ARG A 132 -3.10 -30.60 2.37
C ARG A 132 -1.65 -30.86 2.76
N ILE A 133 -0.78 -29.86 2.58
CA ILE A 133 0.64 -29.98 2.96
C ILE A 133 0.78 -30.09 4.48
N ALA A 134 0.03 -29.30 5.23
CA ALA A 134 0.05 -29.34 6.69
C ALA A 134 -0.46 -30.68 7.22
N GLU A 135 -1.55 -31.22 6.67
CA GLU A 135 -2.08 -32.55 7.03
C GLU A 135 -1.10 -33.66 6.72
N ALA A 136 -0.43 -33.62 5.57
CA ALA A 136 0.56 -34.63 5.19
C ALA A 136 1.84 -34.58 6.06
N ALA A 137 2.09 -33.49 6.76
CA ALA A 137 3.26 -33.30 7.64
C ALA A 137 3.00 -33.78 9.09
N LEU A 138 1.76 -34.09 9.43
CA LEU A 138 1.38 -34.71 10.72
C LEU A 138 1.62 -36.22 10.67
#